data_74a34e18ffbed3081ad144b3a96ac0ef
#
_entry.id   74a34e18ffbed3081ad144b3a96ac0ef
#
_cell.length_a   1.000
_cell.length_b   1.000
_cell.length_c   1.000
_cell.angle_alpha   90.00
_cell.angle_beta   90.00
_cell.angle_gamma   90.00
#
_symmetry.space_group_name_H-M   'P 1'
#
loop_
_entity.id
_entity.type
_entity.pdbx_description
1 polymer ?
#
loop_
_entity_poly.entity_id
_entity_poly.type
_entity_poly.pdbx_seq_one_letter_code
_entity_poly.pdbx_strand_id
1 'polypeptide(L)'
;MGKMIYLDNAATTKTAPEVVEAMLPYFTEFYGNASTVYDFAANSKAAIAKGRQQIADVIGAKKEEIYFTAGGSESDNWALKATFEAYKNKGNHIITTKIEHHAILHTCEYLEKERGAKVTYLDVDENGFIDLDELQKAITPETILISVMAANNEIGTLEPLKEIGQIAHEHGILFHTDAVQAFGQIPINVDEFNIDMLSSSGHKINGPKGIGFLYIRKGVKIRSFVHGGAQERKRRAGTENVPGIVGYGLAAERANKSMKERTAKEIEIRDHMINRILTEIPYVRLNGDKVKRLPNNVNVSIQFIEGESLLLMLDNFGICASSGSACTSGSLDPSHVLLAIGLPHEKAHGSLRLTLSEEITKEDVDFVVEQIKAIVDRLRSMSCLLYTSDAADDL
;
A
#
# COMPACT_ATOMS: atom_id res chain seq x y z
N MET A 1 -19.74 6.08 -25.23
CA MET A 1 -18.52 6.20 -24.43
C MET A 1 -17.62 5.04 -24.81
N GLY A 2 -16.33 5.26 -25.04
CA GLY A 2 -15.35 4.18 -25.29
C GLY A 2 -15.17 3.28 -24.06
N LYS A 3 -14.41 2.20 -24.20
CA LYS A 3 -14.03 1.31 -23.06
C LYS A 3 -13.27 2.14 -22.01
N MET A 4 -13.68 2.09 -20.74
CA MET A 4 -12.92 2.68 -19.64
C MET A 4 -11.70 1.78 -19.34
N ILE A 5 -10.51 2.35 -19.28
CA ILE A 5 -9.26 1.68 -18.92
C ILE A 5 -8.83 2.20 -17.55
N TYR A 6 -9.04 1.38 -16.51
CA TYR A 6 -8.76 1.77 -15.13
C TYR A 6 -7.35 1.33 -14.72
N LEU A 7 -6.46 2.30 -14.56
CA LEU A 7 -5.04 2.13 -14.20
C LEU A 7 -4.66 2.81 -12.87
N ASP A 8 -5.62 2.89 -11.94
CA ASP A 8 -5.38 3.47 -10.60
C ASP A 8 -5.70 2.48 -9.47
N ASN A 9 -5.33 1.21 -9.67
CA ASN A 9 -5.59 0.15 -8.70
C ASN A 9 -4.81 0.32 -7.36
N ALA A 10 -3.75 1.12 -7.34
CA ALA A 10 -3.07 1.50 -6.10
C ALA A 10 -3.92 2.45 -5.23
N ALA A 11 -4.82 3.24 -5.81
CA ALA A 11 -5.77 4.05 -5.04
C ALA A 11 -6.90 3.20 -4.47
N THR A 12 -7.58 2.41 -5.31
CA THR A 12 -8.60 1.43 -4.91
C THR A 12 -8.85 0.46 -6.07
N THR A 13 -9.31 -0.75 -5.77
CA THR A 13 -9.71 -1.72 -6.79
C THR A 13 -11.23 -1.85 -6.85
N LYS A 14 -11.72 -2.33 -8.00
CA LYS A 14 -13.11 -2.80 -8.15
C LYS A 14 -13.30 -4.04 -7.28
N THR A 15 -14.36 -4.09 -6.48
CA THR A 15 -14.70 -5.32 -5.75
C THR A 15 -15.11 -6.40 -6.76
N ALA A 16 -14.55 -7.60 -6.63
CA ALA A 16 -14.84 -8.70 -7.54
C ALA A 16 -16.31 -9.12 -7.42
N PRO A 17 -17.00 -9.46 -8.55
CA PRO A 17 -18.42 -9.82 -8.53
C PRO A 17 -18.74 -10.95 -7.56
N GLU A 18 -17.96 -12.02 -7.55
CA GLU A 18 -18.12 -13.16 -6.64
C GLU A 18 -17.91 -12.79 -5.17
N VAL A 19 -17.11 -11.76 -4.89
CA VAL A 19 -16.95 -11.21 -3.53
C VAL A 19 -18.20 -10.47 -3.12
N VAL A 20 -18.80 -9.67 -4.00
CA VAL A 20 -20.07 -8.96 -3.75
C VAL A 20 -21.18 -9.98 -3.49
N GLU A 21 -21.31 -10.99 -4.34
CA GLU A 21 -22.33 -12.06 -4.19
C GLU A 21 -22.20 -12.77 -2.84
N ALA A 22 -20.97 -13.10 -2.41
CA ALA A 22 -20.74 -13.74 -1.12
C ALA A 22 -21.09 -12.85 0.08
N MET A 23 -21.04 -11.53 -0.06
CA MET A 23 -21.39 -10.56 0.99
C MET A 23 -22.90 -10.39 1.16
N LEU A 24 -23.69 -10.47 0.07
CA LEU A 24 -25.09 -10.11 0.06
C LEU A 24 -25.94 -10.81 1.13
N PRO A 25 -25.83 -12.13 1.38
CA PRO A 25 -26.65 -12.82 2.39
C PRO A 25 -26.49 -12.26 3.81
N TYR A 26 -25.33 -11.68 4.12
CA TYR A 26 -25.03 -11.14 5.45
C TYR A 26 -25.66 -9.77 5.73
N PHE A 27 -26.30 -9.15 4.74
CA PHE A 27 -27.08 -7.92 4.95
C PHE A 27 -28.54 -8.21 5.32
N THR A 28 -29.13 -9.30 4.83
CA THR A 28 -30.58 -9.53 4.92
C THR A 28 -30.98 -10.89 5.47
N GLU A 29 -30.16 -11.94 5.29
CA GLU A 29 -30.47 -13.30 5.71
C GLU A 29 -29.74 -13.67 6.99
N PHE A 30 -28.41 -13.51 7.02
CA PHE A 30 -27.55 -13.91 8.16
C PHE A 30 -27.09 -12.68 8.94
N TYR A 31 -27.99 -11.77 9.28
CA TYR A 31 -27.69 -10.50 9.95
C TYR A 31 -27.55 -10.61 11.48
N GLY A 32 -27.61 -11.81 12.05
CA GLY A 32 -27.48 -12.01 13.49
C GLY A 32 -26.12 -11.53 14.03
N ASN A 33 -26.17 -10.79 15.16
CA ASN A 33 -24.95 -10.29 15.80
C ASN A 33 -24.13 -11.48 16.32
N ALA A 34 -22.88 -11.59 15.87
CA ALA A 34 -21.97 -12.69 16.20
C ALA A 34 -21.64 -12.79 17.71
N SER A 35 -21.84 -11.74 18.48
CA SER A 35 -21.59 -11.74 19.94
C SER A 35 -22.72 -12.37 20.76
N THR A 36 -23.84 -12.75 20.16
CA THR A 36 -25.02 -13.31 20.84
C THR A 36 -24.97 -14.81 20.98
N VAL A 37 -25.83 -15.37 21.86
CA VAL A 37 -25.83 -16.80 22.19
C VAL A 37 -26.83 -17.63 21.40
N TYR A 38 -27.81 -17.01 20.75
CA TYR A 38 -28.86 -17.74 20.01
C TYR A 38 -28.33 -18.29 18.68
N ASP A 39 -28.94 -19.36 18.20
CA ASP A 39 -28.51 -20.09 16.99
C ASP A 39 -28.51 -19.26 15.72
N PHE A 40 -29.37 -18.27 15.61
CA PHE A 40 -29.43 -17.37 14.45
C PHE A 40 -28.10 -16.64 14.19
N ALA A 41 -27.27 -16.44 15.24
CA ALA A 41 -25.94 -15.83 15.12
C ALA A 41 -24.85 -16.82 14.65
N ALA A 42 -25.14 -18.12 14.58
CA ALA A 42 -24.13 -19.16 14.29
C ALA A 42 -23.48 -18.95 12.92
N ASN A 43 -24.29 -18.56 11.89
CA ASN A 43 -23.78 -18.28 10.54
C ASN A 43 -22.79 -17.10 10.53
N SER A 44 -23.09 -16.01 11.24
CA SER A 44 -22.19 -14.86 11.37
C SER A 44 -20.89 -15.24 12.08
N LYS A 45 -20.94 -16.04 13.16
CA LYS A 45 -19.75 -16.54 13.86
C LYS A 45 -18.87 -17.40 12.96
N ALA A 46 -19.49 -18.32 12.22
CA ALA A 46 -18.78 -19.20 11.29
C ALA A 46 -18.14 -18.42 10.15
N ALA A 47 -18.84 -17.42 9.61
CA ALA A 47 -18.35 -16.55 8.54
C ALA A 47 -17.14 -15.74 8.98
N ILE A 48 -17.17 -15.13 10.17
CA ILE A 48 -16.03 -14.40 10.75
C ILE A 48 -14.82 -15.35 10.93
N ALA A 49 -15.05 -16.53 11.47
CA ALA A 49 -13.98 -17.52 11.69
C ALA A 49 -13.35 -17.96 10.34
N LYS A 50 -14.18 -18.18 9.32
CA LYS A 50 -13.72 -18.55 7.97
C LYS A 50 -12.92 -17.41 7.32
N GLY A 51 -13.44 -16.19 7.31
CA GLY A 51 -12.74 -15.04 6.72
C GLY A 51 -11.40 -14.78 7.41
N ARG A 52 -11.34 -14.94 8.71
CA ARG A 52 -10.10 -14.83 9.50
C ARG A 52 -9.07 -15.90 9.13
N GLN A 53 -9.51 -17.17 8.92
CA GLN A 53 -8.62 -18.23 8.46
C GLN A 53 -8.10 -17.97 7.05
N GLN A 54 -8.98 -17.57 6.12
CA GLN A 54 -8.60 -17.26 4.74
C GLN A 54 -7.51 -16.18 4.66
N ILE A 55 -7.60 -15.15 5.51
CA ILE A 55 -6.57 -14.10 5.60
C ILE A 55 -5.28 -14.65 6.21
N ALA A 56 -5.37 -15.41 7.29
CA ALA A 56 -4.21 -16.00 7.96
C ALA A 56 -3.38 -16.90 7.01
N ASP A 57 -4.07 -17.69 6.18
CA ASP A 57 -3.44 -18.60 5.22
C ASP A 57 -2.56 -17.87 4.17
N VAL A 58 -2.90 -16.62 3.82
CA VAL A 58 -2.12 -15.83 2.84
C VAL A 58 -0.72 -15.49 3.34
N ILE A 59 -0.58 -15.25 4.65
CA ILE A 59 0.67 -14.79 5.25
C ILE A 59 1.34 -15.83 6.16
N GLY A 60 0.83 -17.08 6.18
CA GLY A 60 1.34 -18.15 7.04
C GLY A 60 1.09 -17.94 8.53
N ALA A 61 0.10 -17.10 8.89
CA ALA A 61 -0.26 -16.80 10.28
C ALA A 61 -1.30 -17.78 10.84
N LYS A 62 -1.53 -17.71 12.15
CA LYS A 62 -2.66 -18.36 12.80
C LYS A 62 -3.85 -17.41 12.82
N LYS A 63 -5.07 -17.94 12.67
CA LYS A 63 -6.30 -17.11 12.68
C LYS A 63 -6.46 -16.28 13.97
N GLU A 64 -5.92 -16.78 15.10
CA GLU A 64 -5.93 -16.08 16.38
C GLU A 64 -5.05 -14.82 16.39
N GLU A 65 -4.18 -14.65 15.42
CA GLU A 65 -3.26 -13.51 15.26
C GLU A 65 -3.81 -12.42 14.35
N ILE A 66 -4.95 -12.67 13.67
CA ILE A 66 -5.63 -11.71 12.82
C ILE A 66 -6.68 -10.93 13.62
N TYR A 67 -6.70 -9.60 13.49
CA TYR A 67 -7.66 -8.69 14.12
C TYR A 67 -8.24 -7.76 13.08
N PHE A 68 -9.58 -7.76 12.92
CA PHE A 68 -10.23 -6.90 11.92
C PHE A 68 -10.28 -5.45 12.35
N THR A 69 -10.09 -4.56 11.37
CA THR A 69 -10.10 -3.11 11.50
C THR A 69 -10.98 -2.51 10.37
N ALA A 70 -11.17 -1.20 10.36
CA ALA A 70 -11.88 -0.53 9.28
C ALA A 70 -11.02 -0.32 8.00
N GLY A 71 -9.71 -0.60 8.06
CA GLY A 71 -8.80 -0.44 6.92
C GLY A 71 -7.34 -0.32 7.33
N GLY A 72 -6.45 -0.12 6.37
CA GLY A 72 -5.01 -0.01 6.59
C GLY A 72 -4.65 1.11 7.56
N SER A 73 -5.22 2.30 7.39
CA SER A 73 -4.92 3.44 8.28
C SER A 73 -5.27 3.19 9.75
N GLU A 74 -6.37 2.47 10.05
CA GLU A 74 -6.67 2.09 11.43
C GLU A 74 -5.64 1.07 11.92
N SER A 75 -5.25 0.12 11.09
CA SER A 75 -4.26 -0.91 11.44
C SER A 75 -2.90 -0.30 11.75
N ASP A 76 -2.40 0.62 10.92
CA ASP A 76 -1.14 1.34 11.11
C ASP A 76 -1.15 2.19 12.38
N ASN A 77 -2.22 2.97 12.58
CA ASN A 77 -2.38 3.77 13.79
C ASN A 77 -2.41 2.89 15.03
N TRP A 78 -3.09 1.75 14.98
CA TRP A 78 -3.14 0.81 16.10
C TRP A 78 -1.77 0.21 16.37
N ALA A 79 -1.07 -0.30 15.35
CA ALA A 79 0.27 -0.87 15.49
C ALA A 79 1.23 0.12 16.17
N LEU A 80 1.31 1.36 15.69
CA LEU A 80 2.27 2.34 16.20
C LEU A 80 1.87 2.87 17.59
N LYS A 81 0.65 3.38 17.73
CA LYS A 81 0.19 4.02 18.98
C LYS A 81 0.12 3.03 20.13
N ALA A 82 -0.43 1.84 19.88
CA ALA A 82 -0.58 0.83 20.94
C ALA A 82 0.75 0.19 21.35
N THR A 83 1.70 0.06 20.42
CA THR A 83 3.07 -0.36 20.72
C THR A 83 3.76 0.68 21.58
N PHE A 84 3.74 1.94 21.18
CA PHE A 84 4.34 3.02 21.95
C PHE A 84 3.82 3.05 23.40
N GLU A 85 2.49 2.99 23.59
CA GLU A 85 1.90 2.97 24.92
C GLU A 85 2.23 1.73 25.75
N ALA A 86 2.39 0.58 25.10
CA ALA A 86 2.70 -0.68 25.80
C ALA A 86 4.17 -0.80 26.19
N TYR A 87 5.08 -0.23 25.39
CA TYR A 87 6.52 -0.40 25.53
C TYR A 87 7.25 0.87 26.02
N LYS A 88 6.56 1.97 26.32
CA LYS A 88 7.16 3.23 26.78
C LYS A 88 8.07 3.13 28.01
N ASN A 89 7.96 2.05 28.80
CA ASN A 89 8.88 1.78 29.92
C ASN A 89 10.19 1.11 29.48
N LYS A 90 10.25 0.57 28.25
CA LYS A 90 11.45 0.03 27.65
C LYS A 90 12.23 1.09 26.86
N GLY A 91 11.50 2.01 26.23
CA GLY A 91 12.04 3.08 25.42
C GLY A 91 10.96 3.87 24.72
N ASN A 92 11.36 4.89 23.98
CA ASN A 92 10.45 5.78 23.27
C ASN A 92 10.88 6.03 21.81
N HIS A 93 11.78 5.22 21.27
CA HIS A 93 12.32 5.42 19.93
C HIS A 93 11.66 4.47 18.93
N ILE A 94 11.23 5.06 17.79
CA ILE A 94 10.65 4.36 16.64
C ILE A 94 11.52 4.65 15.41
N ILE A 95 11.79 3.64 14.60
CA ILE A 95 12.46 3.79 13.31
C ILE A 95 11.44 3.53 12.21
N THR A 96 11.36 4.41 11.22
CA THR A 96 10.52 4.30 10.05
C THR A 96 11.24 4.88 8.82
N THR A 97 10.55 5.00 7.67
CA THR A 97 11.16 5.53 6.45
C THR A 97 10.51 6.83 6.01
N LYS A 98 11.21 7.62 5.18
CA LYS A 98 10.66 8.85 4.59
C LYS A 98 9.61 8.60 3.51
N ILE A 99 9.51 7.37 2.99
CA ILE A 99 8.60 7.02 1.90
C ILE A 99 7.32 6.29 2.35
N GLU A 100 7.06 6.24 3.65
CA GLU A 100 5.86 5.60 4.21
C GLU A 100 4.57 6.28 3.75
N HIS A 101 3.47 5.53 3.84
CA HIS A 101 2.15 6.12 3.70
C HIS A 101 1.87 7.13 4.82
N HIS A 102 1.08 8.16 4.53
CA HIS A 102 0.73 9.21 5.51
C HIS A 102 0.11 8.68 6.82
N ALA A 103 -0.53 7.49 6.80
CA ALA A 103 -1.02 6.84 8.01
C ALA A 103 0.09 6.50 9.00
N ILE A 104 1.30 6.19 8.51
CA ILE A 104 2.50 6.00 9.34
C ILE A 104 3.14 7.34 9.68
N LEU A 105 3.44 8.20 8.68
CA LEU A 105 4.16 9.45 8.88
C LEU A 105 3.44 10.38 9.86
N HIS A 106 2.13 10.63 9.64
CA HIS A 106 1.37 11.51 10.53
C HIS A 106 1.11 10.88 11.91
N THR A 107 1.08 9.54 12.00
CA THR A 107 1.03 8.87 13.32
C THR A 107 2.35 9.04 14.06
N CYS A 108 3.48 8.91 13.40
CA CYS A 108 4.80 9.18 13.98
C CYS A 108 4.91 10.63 14.43
N GLU A 109 4.53 11.59 13.59
CA GLU A 109 4.50 13.01 13.92
C GLU A 109 3.63 13.30 15.16
N TYR A 110 2.43 12.70 15.25
CA TYR A 110 1.58 12.80 16.42
C TYR A 110 2.28 12.25 17.69
N LEU A 111 2.92 11.09 17.57
CA LEU A 111 3.63 10.49 18.71
C LEU A 111 4.82 11.34 19.16
N GLU A 112 5.53 12.00 18.25
CA GLU A 112 6.62 12.93 18.58
C GLU A 112 6.07 14.17 19.31
N LYS A 113 5.09 14.85 18.71
CA LYS A 113 4.58 16.13 19.21
C LYS A 113 3.79 16.00 20.51
N GLU A 114 2.96 14.95 20.63
CA GLU A 114 1.98 14.84 21.70
C GLU A 114 2.35 13.79 22.76
N ARG A 115 3.25 12.86 22.47
CA ARG A 115 3.51 11.72 23.34
C ARG A 115 5.00 11.56 23.72
N GLY A 116 5.88 12.39 23.17
CA GLY A 116 7.31 12.40 23.50
C GLY A 116 8.08 11.22 22.89
N ALA A 117 7.59 10.64 21.79
CA ALA A 117 8.36 9.70 21.01
C ALA A 117 9.56 10.38 20.34
N LYS A 118 10.61 9.61 20.10
CA LYS A 118 11.70 9.95 19.19
C LYS A 118 11.51 9.12 17.93
N VAL A 119 11.54 9.73 16.76
CA VAL A 119 11.39 9.01 15.50
C VAL A 119 12.60 9.24 14.62
N THR A 120 13.19 8.17 14.13
CA THR A 120 14.18 8.23 13.05
C THR A 120 13.50 7.86 11.74
N TYR A 121 13.54 8.79 10.79
CA TYR A 121 13.04 8.60 9.43
C TYR A 121 14.23 8.29 8.53
N LEU A 122 14.41 7.01 8.18
CA LEU A 122 15.49 6.57 7.30
C LEU A 122 15.33 7.18 5.91
N ASP A 123 16.46 7.59 5.35
CA ASP A 123 16.56 7.92 3.94
C ASP A 123 16.48 6.65 3.07
N VAL A 124 16.19 6.85 1.80
CA VAL A 124 16.16 5.80 0.79
C VAL A 124 17.08 6.19 -0.37
N ASP A 125 17.52 5.20 -1.13
CA ASP A 125 18.28 5.44 -2.36
C ASP A 125 17.38 5.96 -3.50
N GLU A 126 17.97 6.19 -4.66
CA GLU A 126 17.26 6.65 -5.86
C GLU A 126 16.22 5.66 -6.41
N ASN A 127 16.24 4.41 -5.97
CA ASN A 127 15.29 3.35 -6.30
C ASN A 127 14.24 3.15 -5.20
N GLY A 128 14.38 3.82 -4.06
CA GLY A 128 13.47 3.76 -2.94
C GLY A 128 13.78 2.66 -1.92
N PHE A 129 14.98 2.08 -1.91
CA PHE A 129 15.40 1.12 -0.88
C PHE A 129 16.01 1.80 0.31
N ILE A 130 15.73 1.29 1.51
CA ILE A 130 16.49 1.65 2.71
C ILE A 130 17.88 1.02 2.66
N ASP A 131 18.85 1.69 3.31
CA ASP A 131 20.16 1.11 3.62
C ASP A 131 20.08 0.34 4.95
N LEU A 132 20.39 -0.97 4.90
CA LEU A 132 20.34 -1.84 6.08
C LEU A 132 21.43 -1.50 7.11
N ASP A 133 22.58 -0.97 6.69
CA ASP A 133 23.63 -0.51 7.60
C ASP A 133 23.17 0.76 8.34
N GLU A 134 22.50 1.68 7.64
CA GLU A 134 21.89 2.86 8.28
C GLU A 134 20.75 2.48 9.24
N LEU A 135 19.94 1.47 8.89
CA LEU A 135 18.96 0.91 9.82
C LEU A 135 19.63 0.40 11.10
N GLN A 136 20.71 -0.38 10.98
CA GLN A 136 21.45 -0.90 12.15
C GLN A 136 22.05 0.23 13.00
N LYS A 137 22.66 1.25 12.37
CA LYS A 137 23.22 2.41 13.07
C LYS A 137 22.16 3.25 13.80
N ALA A 138 20.93 3.29 13.28
CA ALA A 138 19.82 4.02 13.87
C ALA A 138 19.28 3.37 15.15
N ILE A 139 19.56 2.08 15.37
CA ILE A 139 19.10 1.35 16.56
C ILE A 139 19.78 1.88 17.81
N THR A 140 18.98 2.17 18.82
CA THR A 140 19.43 2.59 20.15
C THR A 140 18.83 1.67 21.23
N PRO A 141 19.33 1.71 22.48
CA PRO A 141 18.72 0.96 23.59
C PRO A 141 17.26 1.34 23.86
N GLU A 142 16.83 2.51 23.40
CA GLU A 142 15.45 3.00 23.55
C GLU A 142 14.54 2.61 22.37
N THR A 143 15.06 1.94 21.33
CA THR A 143 14.28 1.52 20.17
C THR A 143 13.31 0.40 20.52
N ILE A 144 12.01 0.66 20.29
CA ILE A 144 10.93 -0.30 20.63
C ILE A 144 10.22 -0.84 19.40
N LEU A 145 10.32 -0.14 18.27
CA LEU A 145 9.61 -0.48 17.04
C LEU A 145 10.42 -0.07 15.80
N ILE A 146 10.49 -0.97 14.84
CA ILE A 146 10.86 -0.68 13.46
C ILE A 146 9.59 -0.86 12.63
N SER A 147 9.21 0.17 11.85
CA SER A 147 8.04 0.16 10.97
C SER A 147 8.46 0.56 9.56
N VAL A 148 8.49 -0.40 8.66
CA VAL A 148 8.88 -0.21 7.25
C VAL A 148 7.84 -0.86 6.36
N MET A 149 7.33 -0.12 5.38
CA MET A 149 6.33 -0.63 4.44
C MET A 149 6.90 -1.78 3.59
N ALA A 150 6.04 -2.73 3.23
CA ALA A 150 6.46 -3.89 2.43
C ALA A 150 6.69 -3.51 0.96
N ALA A 151 5.88 -2.58 0.46
CA ALA A 151 5.95 -2.08 -0.91
C ALA A 151 5.46 -0.65 -0.96
N ASN A 152 6.17 0.21 -1.67
CA ASN A 152 5.75 1.59 -1.80
C ASN A 152 4.55 1.72 -2.76
N ASN A 153 3.52 2.43 -2.34
CA ASN A 153 2.26 2.63 -3.07
C ASN A 153 2.37 3.56 -4.29
N GLU A 154 3.45 4.32 -4.41
CA GLU A 154 3.68 5.24 -5.52
C GLU A 154 4.64 4.62 -6.53
N ILE A 155 5.87 4.35 -6.15
CA ILE A 155 6.94 3.88 -7.03
C ILE A 155 7.04 2.35 -7.15
N GLY A 156 6.32 1.62 -6.30
CA GLY A 156 6.22 0.16 -6.37
C GLY A 156 7.39 -0.62 -5.77
N THR A 157 8.47 0.01 -5.34
CA THR A 157 9.66 -0.64 -4.79
C THR A 157 9.31 -1.55 -3.60
N LEU A 158 9.89 -2.75 -3.57
CA LEU A 158 9.71 -3.77 -2.52
C LEU A 158 10.87 -3.70 -1.54
N GLU A 159 10.57 -3.44 -0.26
CA GLU A 159 11.59 -3.39 0.79
C GLU A 159 12.08 -4.80 1.19
N PRO A 160 13.33 -4.93 1.66
CA PRO A 160 13.94 -6.21 2.05
C PRO A 160 13.42 -6.67 3.42
N LEU A 161 12.15 -7.07 3.51
CA LEU A 161 11.45 -7.38 4.77
C LEU A 161 12.13 -8.46 5.59
N LYS A 162 12.73 -9.47 4.94
CA LYS A 162 13.38 -10.59 5.62
C LYS A 162 14.61 -10.11 6.39
N GLU A 163 15.42 -9.31 5.75
CA GLU A 163 16.64 -8.73 6.32
C GLU A 163 16.28 -7.73 7.43
N ILE A 164 15.28 -6.89 7.23
CA ILE A 164 14.77 -5.95 8.25
C ILE A 164 14.27 -6.70 9.47
N GLY A 165 13.44 -7.73 9.27
CA GLY A 165 12.90 -8.54 10.35
C GLY A 165 13.97 -9.32 11.11
N GLN A 166 15.02 -9.78 10.42
CA GLN A 166 16.17 -10.39 11.06
C GLN A 166 16.90 -9.40 11.97
N ILE A 167 17.20 -8.20 11.47
CA ILE A 167 17.85 -7.12 12.26
C ILE A 167 16.99 -6.78 13.48
N ALA A 168 15.69 -6.58 13.32
CA ALA A 168 14.79 -6.26 14.42
C ALA A 168 14.80 -7.38 15.48
N HIS A 169 14.68 -8.63 15.05
CA HIS A 169 14.66 -9.80 15.92
C HIS A 169 15.97 -9.97 16.71
N GLU A 170 17.13 -9.81 16.07
CA GLU A 170 18.45 -9.90 16.72
C GLU A 170 18.62 -8.86 17.83
N HIS A 171 17.97 -7.72 17.72
CA HIS A 171 18.01 -6.63 18.72
C HIS A 171 16.82 -6.68 19.71
N GLY A 172 15.90 -7.65 19.58
CA GLY A 172 14.73 -7.75 20.44
C GLY A 172 13.72 -6.58 20.28
N ILE A 173 13.68 -5.99 19.09
CA ILE A 173 12.82 -4.88 18.69
C ILE A 173 11.63 -5.45 17.91
N LEU A 174 10.43 -4.89 18.10
CA LEU A 174 9.26 -5.27 17.32
C LEU A 174 9.37 -4.77 15.87
N PHE A 175 8.96 -5.62 14.92
CA PHE A 175 8.89 -5.27 13.52
C PHE A 175 7.44 -5.21 13.05
N HIS A 176 7.03 -4.03 12.56
CA HIS A 176 5.76 -3.77 11.88
C HIS A 176 6.02 -3.49 10.40
N THR A 177 5.13 -3.97 9.54
CA THR A 177 5.12 -3.60 8.13
C THR A 177 3.72 -3.18 7.67
N ASP A 178 3.62 -2.03 7.01
CA ASP A 178 2.47 -1.70 6.18
C ASP A 178 2.55 -2.53 4.89
N ALA A 179 1.72 -3.56 4.82
CA ALA A 179 1.62 -4.46 3.66
C ALA A 179 0.37 -4.19 2.81
N VAL A 180 -0.24 -3.02 2.93
CA VAL A 180 -1.49 -2.66 2.22
C VAL A 180 -1.33 -2.84 0.70
N GLN A 181 -0.19 -2.52 0.13
CA GLN A 181 0.07 -2.70 -1.30
C GLN A 181 0.67 -4.08 -1.65
N ALA A 182 1.23 -4.77 -0.67
CA ALA A 182 1.96 -6.04 -0.88
C ALA A 182 1.11 -7.28 -0.62
N PHE A 183 0.15 -7.21 0.32
CA PHE A 183 -0.72 -8.32 0.68
C PHE A 183 -1.51 -8.85 -0.53
N GLY A 184 -1.37 -10.13 -0.82
CA GLY A 184 -1.99 -10.76 -1.99
C GLY A 184 -1.36 -10.41 -3.35
N GLN A 185 -0.32 -9.57 -3.38
CA GLN A 185 0.43 -9.21 -4.59
C GLN A 185 1.80 -9.89 -4.66
N ILE A 186 2.44 -10.09 -3.53
CA ILE A 186 3.71 -10.80 -3.40
C ILE A 186 3.63 -11.83 -2.27
N PRO A 187 4.45 -12.88 -2.29
CA PRO A 187 4.53 -13.83 -1.18
C PRO A 187 5.08 -13.15 0.08
N ILE A 188 4.33 -13.27 1.19
CA ILE A 188 4.76 -12.83 2.52
C ILE A 188 4.53 -14.00 3.48
N ASN A 189 5.54 -14.35 4.27
CA ASN A 189 5.41 -15.29 5.39
C ASN A 189 5.89 -14.59 6.65
N VAL A 190 4.98 -14.40 7.60
CA VAL A 190 5.26 -13.61 8.82
C VAL A 190 6.27 -14.28 9.74
N ASP A 191 6.36 -15.62 9.72
CA ASP A 191 7.35 -16.34 10.53
C ASP A 191 8.74 -16.31 9.88
N GLU A 192 8.82 -16.53 8.55
CA GLU A 192 10.08 -16.49 7.82
C GLU A 192 10.72 -15.09 7.85
N PHE A 193 9.88 -14.05 7.82
CA PHE A 193 10.34 -12.65 7.78
C PHE A 193 10.40 -12.00 9.16
N ASN A 194 10.17 -12.76 10.25
CA ASN A 194 10.16 -12.24 11.62
C ASN A 194 9.27 -11.00 11.81
N ILE A 195 8.12 -10.95 11.13
CA ILE A 195 7.17 -9.85 11.25
C ILE A 195 6.33 -10.05 12.52
N ASP A 196 6.28 -9.05 13.38
CA ASP A 196 5.48 -9.05 14.62
C ASP A 196 4.09 -8.47 14.40
N MET A 197 3.96 -7.50 13.51
CA MET A 197 2.69 -6.87 13.13
C MET A 197 2.68 -6.56 11.64
N LEU A 198 1.50 -6.71 11.01
CA LEU A 198 1.30 -6.43 9.60
C LEU A 198 -0.06 -5.81 9.37
N SER A 199 -0.08 -4.68 8.69
CA SER A 199 -1.31 -3.95 8.30
C SER A 199 -1.73 -4.27 6.87
N SER A 200 -3.05 -4.42 6.63
CA SER A 200 -3.59 -4.57 5.28
C SER A 200 -5.02 -4.03 5.15
N SER A 201 -5.49 -3.89 3.90
CA SER A 201 -6.81 -3.34 3.56
C SER A 201 -7.45 -4.09 2.39
N GLY A 202 -8.74 -4.44 2.55
CA GLY A 202 -9.47 -5.29 1.59
C GLY A 202 -9.60 -4.68 0.20
N HIS A 203 -9.77 -3.36 0.13
CA HIS A 203 -10.02 -2.69 -1.15
C HIS A 203 -8.80 -2.62 -2.10
N LYS A 204 -7.64 -3.11 -1.68
CA LYS A 204 -6.45 -3.17 -2.54
C LYS A 204 -6.31 -4.50 -3.29
N ILE A 205 -7.12 -5.50 -2.93
CA ILE A 205 -7.08 -6.85 -3.52
C ILE A 205 -8.45 -7.30 -4.04
N ASN A 206 -9.23 -6.40 -4.62
CA ASN A 206 -10.57 -6.66 -5.12
C ASN A 206 -11.58 -7.07 -4.03
N GLY A 207 -11.32 -6.71 -2.78
CA GLY A 207 -12.21 -6.82 -1.65
C GLY A 207 -13.01 -5.53 -1.41
N PRO A 208 -13.92 -5.52 -0.41
CA PRO A 208 -14.70 -4.34 -0.09
C PRO A 208 -13.88 -3.25 0.60
N LYS A 209 -14.32 -2.00 0.46
CA LYS A 209 -13.86 -0.85 1.23
C LYS A 209 -14.37 -0.95 2.68
N GLY A 210 -13.74 -0.25 3.61
CA GLY A 210 -14.18 -0.18 5.00
C GLY A 210 -13.88 -1.43 5.83
N ILE A 211 -12.94 -2.25 5.39
CA ILE A 211 -12.43 -3.42 6.11
C ILE A 211 -10.91 -3.56 5.89
N GLY A 212 -10.20 -3.87 6.96
CA GLY A 212 -8.79 -4.21 6.98
C GLY A 212 -8.49 -5.22 8.07
N PHE A 213 -7.23 -5.53 8.28
CA PHE A 213 -6.79 -6.26 9.45
C PHE A 213 -5.43 -5.79 9.94
N LEU A 214 -5.18 -6.01 11.21
CA LEU A 214 -3.86 -6.02 11.82
C LEU A 214 -3.52 -7.45 12.22
N TYR A 215 -2.45 -8.01 11.66
CA TYR A 215 -1.80 -9.19 12.20
C TYR A 215 -0.99 -8.77 13.43
N ILE A 216 -1.11 -9.55 14.51
CA ILE A 216 -0.35 -9.36 15.74
C ILE A 216 0.17 -10.74 16.17
N ARG A 217 1.49 -10.93 16.09
CA ARG A 217 2.14 -12.18 16.47
C ARG A 217 1.77 -12.58 17.90
N LYS A 218 1.53 -13.85 18.12
CA LYS A 218 1.28 -14.39 19.47
C LYS A 218 2.44 -14.04 20.41
N GLY A 219 2.12 -13.40 21.53
CA GLY A 219 3.12 -12.95 22.51
C GLY A 219 3.38 -11.44 22.47
N VAL A 220 3.11 -10.76 21.35
CA VAL A 220 3.18 -9.31 21.26
C VAL A 220 2.07 -8.67 22.08
N LYS A 221 2.46 -7.82 23.03
CA LYS A 221 1.54 -7.19 24.01
C LYS A 221 1.32 -5.74 23.64
N ILE A 222 0.41 -5.47 22.73
CA ILE A 222 -0.06 -4.11 22.45
C ILE A 222 -1.42 -3.87 23.10
N ARG A 223 -1.73 -2.59 23.36
CA ARG A 223 -3.00 -2.21 24.00
C ARG A 223 -4.15 -2.21 22.99
N SER A 224 -5.37 -2.25 23.53
CA SER A 224 -6.59 -2.00 22.76
C SER A 224 -6.54 -0.57 22.17
N PHE A 225 -6.94 -0.43 20.90
CA PHE A 225 -6.98 0.85 20.22
C PHE A 225 -8.36 1.49 20.28
N VAL A 226 -9.40 0.72 19.97
CA VAL A 226 -10.79 1.16 20.08
C VAL A 226 -11.40 0.54 21.31
N HIS A 227 -11.86 1.35 22.26
CA HIS A 227 -12.42 0.91 23.54
C HIS A 227 -13.95 0.75 23.45
N GLY A 228 -14.49 -0.27 24.11
CA GLY A 228 -15.93 -0.58 24.12
C GLY A 228 -16.19 -2.06 24.46
N GLY A 229 -16.98 -2.74 23.62
CA GLY A 229 -17.33 -4.15 23.78
C GLY A 229 -16.15 -5.10 23.64
N ALA A 230 -16.44 -6.39 23.81
CA ALA A 230 -15.41 -7.46 23.86
C ALA A 230 -15.03 -8.03 22.48
N GLN A 231 -15.46 -7.39 21.38
CA GLN A 231 -15.14 -7.85 20.03
C GLN A 231 -13.62 -7.93 19.82
N GLU A 232 -13.22 -8.64 18.79
CA GLU A 232 -11.80 -8.90 18.49
C GLU A 232 -10.98 -9.25 19.74
N ARG A 233 -11.53 -10.14 20.56
CA ARG A 233 -10.90 -10.64 21.78
C ARG A 233 -10.50 -9.53 22.77
N LYS A 234 -11.37 -8.53 22.93
CA LYS A 234 -11.21 -7.32 23.79
C LYS A 234 -10.10 -6.37 23.34
N ARG A 235 -9.64 -6.49 22.08
CA ARG A 235 -8.56 -5.65 21.57
C ARG A 235 -9.04 -4.55 20.62
N ARG A 236 -10.22 -4.75 19.99
CA ARG A 236 -10.83 -3.75 19.14
C ARG A 236 -12.35 -3.86 19.23
N ALA A 237 -12.98 -2.91 19.87
CA ALA A 237 -14.41 -2.87 20.08
C ALA A 237 -15.18 -2.48 18.80
N GLY A 238 -16.48 -2.71 18.82
CA GLY A 238 -17.42 -2.42 17.74
C GLY A 238 -17.98 -3.69 17.12
N THR A 239 -19.26 -3.67 16.77
CA THR A 239 -19.93 -4.80 16.12
C THR A 239 -19.17 -5.18 14.85
N GLU A 240 -18.95 -6.48 14.68
CA GLU A 240 -18.19 -7.01 13.57
C GLU A 240 -18.88 -6.71 12.22
N ASN A 241 -18.12 -6.18 11.26
CA ASN A 241 -18.57 -5.99 9.88
C ASN A 241 -18.59 -7.32 9.14
N VAL A 242 -19.58 -8.17 9.44
CA VAL A 242 -19.64 -9.55 8.91
C VAL A 242 -19.58 -9.58 7.38
N PRO A 243 -20.39 -8.77 6.63
CA PRO A 243 -20.27 -8.74 5.18
C PRO A 243 -18.87 -8.36 4.70
N GLY A 244 -18.27 -7.34 5.31
CA GLY A 244 -16.91 -6.90 4.98
C GLY A 244 -15.86 -7.98 5.26
N ILE A 245 -15.98 -8.71 6.37
CA ILE A 245 -15.08 -9.81 6.73
C ILE A 245 -15.18 -10.96 5.73
N VAL A 246 -16.40 -11.34 5.35
CA VAL A 246 -16.65 -12.37 4.31
C VAL A 246 -16.03 -11.96 2.98
N GLY A 247 -16.30 -10.72 2.56
CA GLY A 247 -15.76 -10.20 1.31
C GLY A 247 -14.24 -10.13 1.31
N TYR A 248 -13.65 -9.67 2.41
CA TYR A 248 -12.18 -9.60 2.51
C TYR A 248 -11.54 -10.98 2.55
N GLY A 249 -12.11 -11.93 3.32
CA GLY A 249 -11.62 -13.30 3.38
C GLY A 249 -11.62 -13.98 2.01
N LEU A 250 -12.71 -13.85 1.26
CA LEU A 250 -12.82 -14.41 -0.08
C LEU A 250 -11.85 -13.73 -1.07
N ALA A 251 -11.72 -12.41 -1.02
CA ALA A 251 -10.76 -11.67 -1.84
C ALA A 251 -9.31 -12.11 -1.54
N ALA A 252 -8.96 -12.31 -0.28
CA ALA A 252 -7.66 -12.80 0.15
C ALA A 252 -7.38 -14.22 -0.37
N GLU A 253 -8.34 -15.13 -0.23
CA GLU A 253 -8.25 -16.50 -0.75
C GLU A 253 -8.07 -16.52 -2.28
N ARG A 254 -8.85 -15.70 -2.99
CA ARG A 254 -8.76 -15.53 -4.45
C ARG A 254 -7.38 -15.02 -4.86
N ALA A 255 -6.92 -13.94 -4.23
CA ALA A 255 -5.62 -13.34 -4.51
C ALA A 255 -4.48 -14.33 -4.27
N ASN A 256 -4.54 -15.13 -3.21
CA ASN A 256 -3.54 -16.15 -2.89
C ASN A 256 -3.51 -17.28 -3.92
N LYS A 257 -4.68 -17.82 -4.28
CA LYS A 257 -4.80 -18.92 -5.26
C LYS A 257 -4.29 -18.55 -6.66
N SER A 258 -4.58 -17.34 -7.10
CA SER A 258 -4.20 -16.84 -8.44
C SER A 258 -2.83 -16.15 -8.47
N MET A 259 -2.19 -15.92 -7.32
CA MET A 259 -1.02 -15.04 -7.19
C MET A 259 0.03 -15.31 -8.26
N LYS A 260 0.49 -16.56 -8.39
CA LYS A 260 1.59 -16.91 -9.30
C LYS A 260 1.28 -16.59 -10.78
N GLU A 261 0.10 -16.97 -11.24
CA GLU A 261 -0.30 -16.79 -12.66
C GLU A 261 -0.64 -15.31 -12.93
N ARG A 262 -1.42 -14.70 -12.03
CA ARG A 262 -1.82 -13.30 -12.14
C ARG A 262 -0.62 -12.36 -12.14
N THR A 263 0.29 -12.52 -11.18
CA THR A 263 1.46 -11.64 -11.09
C THR A 263 2.44 -11.83 -12.24
N ALA A 264 2.59 -13.05 -12.77
CA ALA A 264 3.40 -13.28 -13.96
C ALA A 264 2.85 -12.52 -15.19
N LYS A 265 1.52 -12.56 -15.39
CA LYS A 265 0.85 -11.79 -16.46
C LYS A 265 1.00 -10.29 -16.24
N GLU A 266 0.76 -9.82 -15.02
CA GLU A 266 0.88 -8.39 -14.67
C GLU A 266 2.32 -7.88 -14.91
N ILE A 267 3.34 -8.66 -14.55
CA ILE A 267 4.75 -8.32 -14.81
C ILE A 267 5.02 -8.19 -16.31
N GLU A 268 4.55 -9.15 -17.12
CA GLU A 268 4.73 -9.10 -18.58
C GLU A 268 4.13 -7.82 -19.17
N ILE A 269 2.90 -7.50 -18.78
CA ILE A 269 2.17 -6.31 -19.27
C ILE A 269 2.80 -5.02 -18.74
N ARG A 270 3.19 -4.99 -17.46
CA ARG A 270 3.90 -3.88 -16.83
C ARG A 270 5.21 -3.58 -17.54
N ASP A 271 6.02 -4.59 -17.78
CA ASP A 271 7.34 -4.44 -18.41
C ASP A 271 7.21 -4.01 -19.87
N HIS A 272 6.18 -4.49 -20.59
CA HIS A 272 5.83 -3.99 -21.91
C HIS A 272 5.50 -2.49 -21.87
N MET A 273 4.65 -2.04 -20.94
CA MET A 273 4.30 -0.63 -20.77
C MET A 273 5.53 0.22 -20.43
N ILE A 274 6.34 -0.20 -19.46
CA ILE A 274 7.57 0.50 -19.07
C ILE A 274 8.50 0.65 -20.27
N ASN A 275 8.75 -0.43 -21.00
CA ASN A 275 9.65 -0.41 -22.16
C ASN A 275 9.17 0.56 -23.23
N ARG A 276 7.89 0.51 -23.60
CA ARG A 276 7.31 1.43 -24.59
C ARG A 276 7.44 2.89 -24.15
N ILE A 277 7.05 3.21 -22.91
CA ILE A 277 7.14 4.59 -22.39
C ILE A 277 8.58 5.11 -22.43
N LEU A 278 9.55 4.31 -21.97
CA LEU A 278 10.95 4.74 -21.90
C LEU A 278 11.62 4.84 -23.28
N THR A 279 11.18 4.07 -24.26
CA THR A 279 11.78 4.09 -25.61
C THR A 279 11.11 5.07 -26.56
N GLU A 280 9.82 5.36 -26.38
CA GLU A 280 9.04 6.15 -27.33
C GLU A 280 8.82 7.60 -26.88
N ILE A 281 8.98 7.89 -25.59
CA ILE A 281 8.77 9.24 -25.04
C ILE A 281 10.11 9.74 -24.50
N PRO A 282 10.71 10.78 -25.07
CA PRO A 282 11.97 11.33 -24.57
C PRO A 282 11.81 12.03 -23.23
N TYR A 283 12.91 12.19 -22.49
CA TYR A 283 12.96 12.87 -21.18
C TYR A 283 12.01 12.25 -20.14
N VAL A 284 11.98 10.91 -20.07
CA VAL A 284 11.22 10.14 -19.10
C VAL A 284 12.16 9.34 -18.22
N ARG A 285 11.90 9.34 -16.90
CA ARG A 285 12.57 8.48 -15.91
C ARG A 285 11.55 7.51 -15.31
N LEU A 286 11.93 6.22 -15.20
CA LEU A 286 11.22 5.27 -14.36
C LEU A 286 11.56 5.55 -12.88
N ASN A 287 10.57 5.68 -12.02
CA ASN A 287 10.73 5.83 -10.58
C ASN A 287 10.62 4.48 -9.88
N GLY A 288 11.50 4.26 -8.89
CA GLY A 288 11.62 2.97 -8.21
C GLY A 288 12.43 1.94 -8.99
N ASP A 289 12.75 0.82 -8.34
CA ASP A 289 13.55 -0.25 -8.94
C ASP A 289 12.84 -0.92 -10.12
N LYS A 290 13.59 -1.28 -11.15
CA LYS A 290 13.04 -1.89 -12.36
C LYS A 290 12.57 -3.33 -12.15
N VAL A 291 13.20 -4.06 -11.24
CA VAL A 291 12.99 -5.50 -11.04
C VAL A 291 12.28 -5.79 -9.71
N LYS A 292 12.81 -5.26 -8.61
CA LYS A 292 12.28 -5.44 -7.26
C LYS A 292 11.13 -4.45 -7.02
N ARG A 293 10.04 -4.64 -7.74
CA ARG A 293 8.84 -3.79 -7.67
C ARG A 293 7.56 -4.61 -7.73
N LEU A 294 6.46 -4.01 -7.29
CA LEU A 294 5.12 -4.59 -7.40
C LEU A 294 4.82 -5.03 -8.84
N PRO A 295 4.16 -6.18 -9.03
CA PRO A 295 3.89 -6.73 -10.36
C PRO A 295 3.06 -5.81 -11.25
N ASN A 296 2.24 -4.95 -10.67
CA ASN A 296 1.25 -4.14 -11.35
C ASN A 296 1.58 -2.64 -11.38
N ASN A 297 2.72 -2.19 -10.85
CA ASN A 297 3.02 -0.77 -10.69
C ASN A 297 3.96 -0.25 -11.77
N VAL A 298 3.56 0.84 -12.42
CA VAL A 298 4.40 1.69 -13.27
C VAL A 298 4.33 3.10 -12.71
N ASN A 299 5.48 3.70 -12.43
CA ASN A 299 5.58 5.11 -12.04
C ASN A 299 6.71 5.76 -12.83
N VAL A 300 6.38 6.82 -13.54
CA VAL A 300 7.34 7.56 -14.37
C VAL A 300 7.24 9.06 -14.09
N SER A 301 8.35 9.76 -14.22
CA SER A 301 8.40 11.22 -14.26
C SER A 301 8.73 11.67 -15.68
N ILE A 302 7.85 12.47 -16.25
CA ILE A 302 7.92 13.00 -17.63
C ILE A 302 8.29 14.48 -17.52
N GLN A 303 9.44 14.88 -18.07
CA GLN A 303 9.90 16.26 -17.95
C GLN A 303 9.14 17.19 -18.89
N PHE A 304 9.09 18.48 -18.52
CA PHE A 304 8.52 19.60 -19.30
C PHE A 304 7.00 19.52 -19.49
N ILE A 305 6.30 18.84 -18.57
CA ILE A 305 4.83 18.80 -18.51
C ILE A 305 4.34 18.90 -17.07
N GLU A 306 3.09 19.30 -16.93
CA GLU A 306 2.33 19.20 -15.67
C GLU A 306 1.56 17.87 -15.62
N GLY A 307 1.80 17.07 -14.58
CA GLY A 307 1.17 15.75 -14.41
C GLY A 307 -0.36 15.84 -14.29
N GLU A 308 -0.89 16.87 -13.63
CA GLU A 308 -2.32 17.08 -13.50
C GLU A 308 -3.00 17.34 -14.87
N SER A 309 -2.36 18.14 -15.71
CA SER A 309 -2.80 18.37 -17.09
C SER A 309 -2.81 17.09 -17.93
N LEU A 310 -1.79 16.24 -17.74
CA LEU A 310 -1.73 14.92 -18.38
C LEU A 310 -2.89 14.03 -17.93
N LEU A 311 -3.19 13.97 -16.62
CA LEU A 311 -4.27 13.17 -16.08
C LEU A 311 -5.64 13.61 -16.61
N LEU A 312 -5.92 14.92 -16.64
CA LEU A 312 -7.16 15.48 -17.18
C LEU A 312 -7.35 15.14 -18.66
N MET A 313 -6.26 15.17 -19.43
CA MET A 313 -6.31 14.82 -20.86
C MET A 313 -6.50 13.32 -21.07
N LEU A 314 -5.89 12.44 -20.23
CA LEU A 314 -6.09 10.99 -20.28
C LEU A 314 -7.54 10.61 -19.96
N ASP A 315 -8.19 11.29 -19.01
CA ASP A 315 -9.60 11.07 -18.65
C ASP A 315 -10.55 11.30 -19.84
N ASN A 316 -10.25 12.25 -20.73
CA ASN A 316 -11.03 12.45 -21.96
C ASN A 316 -11.02 11.22 -22.89
N PHE A 317 -10.03 10.35 -22.77
CA PHE A 317 -9.94 9.08 -23.50
C PHE A 317 -10.46 7.89 -22.70
N GLY A 318 -11.03 8.13 -21.51
CA GLY A 318 -11.50 7.09 -20.60
C GLY A 318 -10.37 6.33 -19.89
N ILE A 319 -9.18 6.94 -19.78
CA ILE A 319 -8.03 6.36 -19.08
C ILE A 319 -7.93 6.98 -17.68
N CYS A 320 -8.11 6.16 -16.66
CA CYS A 320 -8.00 6.57 -15.25
C CYS A 320 -6.60 6.26 -14.73
N ALA A 321 -5.87 7.29 -14.29
CA ALA A 321 -4.51 7.20 -13.75
C ALA A 321 -4.32 8.19 -12.60
N SER A 322 -3.15 8.22 -11.96
CA SER A 322 -2.82 9.11 -10.84
C SER A 322 -1.43 9.71 -10.97
N SER A 323 -1.19 10.80 -10.27
CA SER A 323 0.14 11.43 -10.12
C SER A 323 0.89 10.94 -8.87
N GLY A 324 0.63 9.78 -8.33
CA GLY A 324 1.29 9.32 -7.10
C GLY A 324 0.86 10.07 -5.81
N SER A 325 0.75 11.38 -5.85
CA SER A 325 0.33 12.24 -4.72
C SER A 325 -1.20 12.34 -4.51
N ALA A 326 -1.98 11.41 -5.05
CA ALA A 326 -3.45 11.43 -5.02
C ALA A 326 -4.09 11.56 -3.62
N CYS A 327 -3.35 11.30 -2.54
CA CYS A 327 -3.84 11.46 -1.17
C CYS A 327 -3.80 12.90 -0.65
N THR A 328 -3.16 13.82 -1.37
CA THR A 328 -3.06 15.25 -1.05
C THR A 328 -3.80 16.11 -2.06
N SER A 329 -4.98 15.67 -2.52
CA SER A 329 -5.83 16.42 -3.44
C SER A 329 -6.08 17.83 -2.91
N GLY A 330 -5.41 18.83 -3.50
CA GLY A 330 -5.46 20.23 -3.09
C GLY A 330 -4.11 20.85 -2.69
N SER A 331 -3.03 20.09 -2.55
CA SER A 331 -1.67 20.62 -2.39
C SER A 331 -0.94 20.62 -3.72
N LEU A 332 -0.36 21.76 -4.09
CA LEU A 332 0.54 21.93 -5.24
C LEU A 332 1.92 21.30 -4.99
N ASP A 333 2.13 20.69 -3.82
CA ASP A 333 3.40 20.10 -3.45
C ASP A 333 3.61 18.74 -4.14
N PRO A 334 4.80 18.47 -4.67
CA PRO A 334 5.13 17.17 -5.24
C PRO A 334 5.14 16.07 -4.17
N SER A 335 5.03 14.83 -4.61
CA SER A 335 5.07 13.65 -3.74
C SER A 335 6.32 13.63 -2.86
N HIS A 336 6.14 13.44 -1.55
CA HIS A 336 7.23 13.25 -0.60
C HIS A 336 8.11 12.03 -0.95
N VAL A 337 7.52 11.00 -1.57
CA VAL A 337 8.24 9.80 -2.04
C VAL A 337 9.19 10.17 -3.16
N LEU A 338 8.72 10.94 -4.16
CA LEU A 338 9.55 11.35 -5.29
C LEU A 338 10.70 12.27 -4.85
N LEU A 339 10.44 13.15 -3.89
CA LEU A 339 11.49 13.98 -3.28
C LEU A 339 12.49 13.12 -2.52
N ALA A 340 12.04 12.12 -1.76
CA ALA A 340 12.90 11.23 -0.98
C ALA A 340 13.85 10.40 -1.85
N ILE A 341 13.44 10.01 -3.07
CA ILE A 341 14.30 9.31 -4.05
C ILE A 341 15.17 10.27 -4.88
N GLY A 342 15.26 11.53 -4.47
CA GLY A 342 16.18 12.53 -5.04
C GLY A 342 15.67 13.24 -6.30
N LEU A 343 14.37 13.18 -6.63
CA LEU A 343 13.86 14.01 -7.73
C LEU A 343 13.75 15.47 -7.28
N PRO A 344 14.25 16.42 -8.06
CA PRO A 344 13.96 17.83 -7.82
C PRO A 344 12.48 18.14 -8.08
N HIS A 345 11.96 19.18 -7.44
CA HIS A 345 10.56 19.60 -7.52
C HIS A 345 10.01 19.62 -8.94
N GLU A 346 10.73 20.25 -9.86
CA GLU A 346 10.35 20.42 -11.26
C GLU A 346 10.11 19.09 -11.98
N LYS A 347 10.92 18.07 -11.68
CA LYS A 347 10.79 16.73 -12.28
C LYS A 347 9.72 15.89 -11.63
N ALA A 348 9.46 16.13 -10.35
CA ALA A 348 8.44 15.41 -9.60
C ALA A 348 7.01 15.80 -9.99
N HIS A 349 6.81 17.05 -10.45
CA HIS A 349 5.50 17.53 -10.94
C HIS A 349 4.98 16.80 -12.18
N GLY A 350 5.85 16.31 -13.05
CA GLY A 350 5.47 15.54 -14.25
C GLY A 350 5.27 14.05 -13.97
N SER A 351 4.97 13.65 -12.75
CA SER A 351 4.81 12.23 -12.38
C SER A 351 3.49 11.64 -12.87
N LEU A 352 3.54 10.38 -13.30
CA LEU A 352 2.40 9.57 -13.69
C LEU A 352 2.54 8.18 -13.09
N ARG A 353 1.54 7.76 -12.29
CA ARG A 353 1.41 6.40 -11.77
C ARG A 353 0.30 5.67 -12.50
N LEU A 354 0.64 4.50 -13.03
CA LEU A 354 -0.26 3.59 -13.71
C LEU A 354 -0.19 2.24 -12.97
N THR A 355 -1.31 1.80 -12.41
CA THR A 355 -1.36 0.52 -11.69
C THR A 355 -2.37 -0.41 -12.32
N LEU A 356 -1.84 -1.52 -12.84
CA LEU A 356 -2.56 -2.50 -13.63
C LEU A 356 -3.51 -3.35 -12.78
N SER A 357 -4.41 -4.04 -13.45
CA SER A 357 -5.19 -5.17 -12.91
C SER A 357 -5.06 -6.36 -13.87
N GLU A 358 -5.53 -7.53 -13.43
CA GLU A 358 -5.56 -8.75 -14.26
C GLU A 358 -6.40 -8.61 -15.54
N GLU A 359 -7.28 -7.60 -15.61
CA GLU A 359 -8.17 -7.33 -16.75
C GLU A 359 -7.47 -6.56 -17.90
N ILE A 360 -6.33 -5.93 -17.63
CA ILE A 360 -5.59 -5.11 -18.61
C ILE A 360 -4.88 -6.03 -19.63
N THR A 361 -5.00 -5.68 -20.90
CA THR A 361 -4.37 -6.38 -22.02
C THR A 361 -3.21 -5.59 -22.62
N LYS A 362 -2.41 -6.22 -23.50
CA LYS A 362 -1.36 -5.52 -24.24
C LYS A 362 -1.92 -4.45 -25.17
N GLU A 363 -3.06 -4.73 -25.77
CA GLU A 363 -3.76 -3.77 -26.66
C GLU A 363 -4.24 -2.54 -25.87
N ASP A 364 -4.71 -2.73 -24.63
CA ASP A 364 -5.05 -1.61 -23.74
C ASP A 364 -3.80 -0.76 -23.45
N VAL A 365 -2.67 -1.41 -23.14
CA VAL A 365 -1.39 -0.75 -22.89
C VAL A 365 -0.91 0.01 -24.13
N ASP A 366 -0.99 -0.60 -25.29
CA ASP A 366 -0.57 0.02 -26.55
C ASP A 366 -1.39 1.28 -26.82
N PHE A 367 -2.71 1.20 -26.64
CA PHE A 367 -3.58 2.38 -26.75
C PHE A 367 -3.21 3.48 -25.73
N VAL A 368 -3.00 3.11 -24.47
CA VAL A 368 -2.64 4.05 -23.38
C VAL A 368 -1.32 4.77 -23.71
N VAL A 369 -0.29 4.04 -24.14
CA VAL A 369 1.01 4.64 -24.46
C VAL A 369 0.91 5.60 -25.64
N GLU A 370 0.16 5.28 -26.70
CA GLU A 370 -0.09 6.18 -27.82
C GLU A 370 -0.78 7.49 -27.35
N GLN A 371 -1.78 7.38 -26.43
CA GLN A 371 -2.42 8.59 -25.90
C GLN A 371 -1.44 9.41 -25.04
N ILE A 372 -0.66 8.78 -24.15
CA ILE A 372 0.34 9.47 -23.33
C ILE A 372 1.30 10.24 -24.26
N LYS A 373 1.85 9.59 -25.28
CA LYS A 373 2.78 10.18 -26.24
C LYS A 373 2.18 11.42 -26.93
N ALA A 374 0.99 11.28 -27.51
CA ALA A 374 0.31 12.38 -28.18
C ALA A 374 0.02 13.57 -27.24
N ILE A 375 -0.40 13.28 -26.01
CA ILE A 375 -0.68 14.31 -25.00
C ILE A 375 0.62 15.00 -24.56
N VAL A 376 1.69 14.24 -24.30
CA VAL A 376 3.00 14.80 -23.91
C VAL A 376 3.54 15.71 -24.99
N ASP A 377 3.51 15.31 -26.26
CA ASP A 377 3.95 16.14 -27.38
C ASP A 377 3.15 17.45 -27.45
N ARG A 378 1.83 17.37 -27.25
CA ARG A 378 0.96 18.56 -27.21
C ARG A 378 1.28 19.47 -26.02
N LEU A 379 1.42 18.93 -24.81
CA LEU A 379 1.73 19.72 -23.60
C LEU A 379 3.09 20.42 -23.74
N ARG A 380 4.10 19.70 -24.25
CA ARG A 380 5.43 20.27 -24.49
C ARG A 380 5.41 21.37 -25.54
N SER A 381 4.61 21.22 -26.60
CA SER A 381 4.47 22.29 -27.62
C SER A 381 3.84 23.59 -27.10
N MET A 382 3.11 23.50 -25.99
CA MET A 382 2.49 24.63 -25.29
C MET A 382 3.35 25.18 -24.15
N SER A 383 4.43 24.48 -23.77
CA SER A 383 5.32 24.84 -22.66
C SER A 383 6.54 25.58 -23.17
N CYS A 384 6.85 26.74 -22.58
CA CYS A 384 8.08 27.47 -22.85
C CYS A 384 9.35 26.78 -22.28
N LEU A 385 9.18 25.79 -21.42
CA LEU A 385 10.25 25.11 -20.65
C LEU A 385 11.18 24.27 -21.55
N LEU A 386 10.68 23.75 -22.67
CA LEU A 386 11.49 22.95 -23.59
C LEU A 386 12.51 23.82 -24.35
N TYR A 387 12.13 25.05 -24.71
CA TYR A 387 13.00 25.96 -25.46
C TYR A 387 14.12 26.58 -24.62
N THR A 388 13.95 26.62 -23.27
CA THR A 388 14.96 27.19 -22.39
C THR A 388 16.05 26.17 -22.00
N SER A 389 15.77 24.85 -22.07
CA SER A 389 16.77 23.81 -21.80
C SER A 389 17.72 23.60 -22.98
N ASP A 390 17.23 23.61 -24.22
CA ASP A 390 18.08 23.49 -25.41
C ASP A 390 19.02 24.68 -25.57
N ALA A 391 18.64 25.87 -25.08
CA ALA A 391 19.49 27.06 -25.09
C ALA A 391 20.57 27.05 -23.98
N ALA A 392 20.44 26.21 -22.94
CA ALA A 392 21.42 26.10 -21.86
C ALA A 392 22.51 25.06 -22.15
N ASP A 393 22.23 24.07 -23.02
CA ASP A 393 23.20 23.05 -23.45
C ASP A 393 24.08 23.54 -24.61
N ASP A 394 23.74 24.70 -25.23
CA ASP A 394 24.51 25.36 -26.29
C ASP A 394 25.45 26.48 -25.77
N LEU A 395 25.61 26.69 -24.47
CA LEU A 395 26.51 27.60 -23.80
C LEU A 395 27.54 26.90 -22.94
#